data_39b8c2c280796f6750789e7e6e429fb5
#
_entry.id   39b8c2c280796f6750789e7e6e429fb5
#
_cell.length_a   1.000
_cell.length_b   1.000
_cell.length_c   1.000
_cell.angle_alpha   90.00
_cell.angle_beta   90.00
_cell.angle_gamma   90.00
#
_symmetry.space_group_name_H-M   'P 1'
#
loop_
_entity.id
_entity.type
_entity.pdbx_description
1 polymer ?
#
loop_
_entity_poly.entity_id
_entity_poly.type
_entity_poly.pdbx_seq_one_letter_code
_entity_poly.pdbx_strand_id
1 'polypeptide(L)'
;CKYELSSNDDENVSKEYVETTIKENIDQKDENVWKDKRNSYITNLHNEYEGDNLVLFLGSGVSKSCGIPKKDELITDLFVTLVSNKINSGNVKISPKDREYLINEINKQKDSGSLLETSFIRNGLGNEFIQEVPKALYKNVNKSGLASEPLKSITKLCLPKRFGIGIRAVVTYNYDDLTEEAF
;
A
#
# COMPACT_ATOMS: atom_id res chain seq x y z
N CYS A 1 -22.46 -5.83 -15.68
CA CYS A 1 -23.59 -6.72 -15.33
C CYS A 1 -24.19 -6.26 -14.02
N LYS A 2 -25.47 -5.82 -14.07
CA LYS A 2 -26.26 -5.59 -12.85
C LYS A 2 -26.76 -6.95 -12.38
N TYR A 3 -26.40 -7.33 -11.17
CA TYR A 3 -27.11 -8.36 -10.42
C TYR A 3 -28.05 -7.66 -9.46
N GLU A 4 -29.37 -7.76 -9.71
CA GLU A 4 -30.39 -7.43 -8.73
C GLU A 4 -30.49 -8.62 -7.76
N LEU A 5 -30.08 -8.43 -6.52
CA LEU A 5 -30.28 -9.37 -5.42
C LEU A 5 -31.69 -9.17 -4.88
N SER A 6 -32.57 -10.14 -5.04
CA SER A 6 -33.88 -10.18 -4.42
C SER A 6 -33.93 -11.24 -3.31
N SER A 7 -34.39 -10.81 -2.14
CA SER A 7 -34.86 -11.54 -0.96
C SER A 7 -33.97 -12.58 -0.26
N ASN A 8 -34.21 -12.79 1.03
CA ASN A 8 -33.48 -13.56 2.04
C ASN A 8 -33.06 -15.01 1.71
N ASP A 9 -33.64 -15.63 0.68
CA ASP A 9 -33.27 -16.99 0.26
C ASP A 9 -31.95 -17.00 -0.53
N ASP A 10 -31.60 -15.88 -1.21
CA ASP A 10 -30.40 -15.75 -2.00
C ASP A 10 -29.12 -15.66 -1.13
N GLU A 11 -29.24 -15.17 0.10
CA GLU A 11 -28.11 -15.03 1.01
C GLU A 11 -27.54 -16.38 1.48
N ASN A 12 -28.42 -17.36 1.71
CA ASN A 12 -28.02 -18.72 2.09
C ASN A 12 -27.43 -19.49 0.90
N VAL A 13 -28.04 -19.38 -0.28
CA VAL A 13 -27.51 -20.00 -1.52
C VAL A 13 -26.18 -19.38 -1.89
N SER A 14 -26.05 -18.07 -1.77
CA SER A 14 -24.79 -17.34 -2.02
C SER A 14 -23.68 -17.76 -1.06
N LYS A 15 -23.99 -17.96 0.23
CA LYS A 15 -23.02 -18.40 1.24
C LYS A 15 -22.54 -19.82 0.99
N GLU A 16 -23.45 -20.75 0.73
CA GLU A 16 -23.13 -22.14 0.40
C GLU A 16 -22.34 -22.25 -0.90
N TYR A 17 -22.69 -21.47 -1.91
CA TYR A 17 -21.93 -21.36 -3.16
C TYR A 17 -20.52 -20.83 -2.93
N VAL A 18 -20.36 -19.78 -2.14
CA VAL A 18 -19.04 -19.21 -1.80
C VAL A 18 -18.21 -20.21 -0.99
N GLU A 19 -18.80 -20.86 0.03
CA GLU A 19 -18.11 -21.88 0.83
C GLU A 19 -17.71 -23.08 -0.02
N THR A 20 -18.57 -23.55 -0.93
CA THR A 20 -18.29 -24.65 -1.86
C THR A 20 -17.17 -24.25 -2.83
N THR A 21 -17.27 -23.06 -3.43
CA THR A 21 -16.25 -22.53 -4.35
C THR A 21 -14.90 -22.34 -3.65
N ILE A 22 -14.91 -21.89 -2.39
CA ILE A 22 -13.68 -21.75 -1.58
C ILE A 22 -13.10 -23.13 -1.29
N LYS A 23 -13.90 -24.10 -0.85
CA LYS A 23 -13.46 -25.48 -0.62
C LYS A 23 -12.90 -26.10 -1.89
N GLU A 24 -13.65 -26.07 -2.99
CA GLU A 24 -13.20 -26.62 -4.28
C GLU A 24 -11.90 -25.98 -4.78
N ASN A 25 -11.68 -24.70 -4.52
CA ASN A 25 -10.46 -24.01 -4.97
C ASN A 25 -9.31 -24.04 -3.96
N ILE A 26 -9.56 -24.21 -2.67
CA ILE A 26 -8.52 -24.26 -1.63
C ILE A 26 -8.14 -25.71 -1.29
N ASP A 27 -9.12 -26.60 -1.13
CA ASP A 27 -8.85 -28.00 -0.73
C ASP A 27 -8.34 -28.86 -1.87
N GLN A 28 -8.60 -28.50 -3.13
CA GLN A 28 -8.06 -29.21 -4.31
C GLN A 28 -6.68 -28.76 -4.75
N LYS A 29 -6.05 -27.82 -4.06
CA LYS A 29 -4.65 -27.46 -4.35
C LYS A 29 -3.73 -28.49 -3.71
N ASP A 30 -3.65 -29.67 -4.34
CA ASP A 30 -2.49 -30.53 -4.18
C ASP A 30 -1.25 -29.62 -4.30
N GLU A 31 -0.39 -29.68 -3.30
CA GLU A 31 0.83 -28.85 -3.22
C GLU A 31 1.67 -29.00 -4.49
N ASN A 32 1.61 -30.14 -5.15
CA ASN A 32 2.32 -30.40 -6.41
C ASN A 32 1.71 -29.61 -7.58
N VAL A 33 0.38 -29.56 -7.70
CA VAL A 33 -0.31 -28.77 -8.74
C VAL A 33 -0.01 -27.29 -8.60
N TRP A 34 0.06 -26.79 -7.35
CA TRP A 34 0.44 -25.40 -7.11
C TRP A 34 1.90 -25.12 -7.47
N LYS A 35 2.80 -26.05 -7.13
CA LYS A 35 4.23 -25.94 -7.47
C LYS A 35 4.46 -25.95 -8.98
N ASP A 36 3.80 -26.85 -9.70
CA ASP A 36 3.90 -26.93 -11.16
C ASP A 36 3.38 -25.65 -11.83
N LYS A 37 2.23 -25.15 -11.36
CA LYS A 37 1.65 -23.91 -11.85
C LYS A 37 2.55 -22.70 -11.56
N ARG A 38 3.14 -22.64 -10.36
CA ARG A 38 4.11 -21.62 -10.00
C ARG A 38 5.35 -21.68 -10.89
N ASN A 39 5.89 -22.88 -11.13
CA ASN A 39 7.07 -23.06 -11.97
C ASN A 39 6.78 -22.64 -13.41
N SER A 40 5.59 -22.95 -13.94
CA SER A 40 5.16 -22.47 -15.25
C SER A 40 5.13 -20.94 -15.33
N TYR A 41 4.58 -20.26 -14.31
CA TYR A 41 4.59 -18.79 -14.26
C TYR A 41 6.00 -18.21 -14.17
N ILE A 42 6.89 -18.81 -13.38
CA ILE A 42 8.28 -18.37 -13.28
C ILE A 42 8.99 -18.54 -14.63
N THR A 43 8.76 -19.65 -15.33
CA THR A 43 9.32 -19.89 -16.67
C THR A 43 8.82 -18.85 -17.67
N ASN A 44 7.52 -18.53 -17.66
CA ASN A 44 6.95 -17.51 -18.53
C ASN A 44 7.56 -16.14 -18.24
N LEU A 45 7.66 -15.75 -16.95
CA LEU A 45 8.29 -14.50 -16.56
C LEU A 45 9.75 -14.40 -17.00
N HIS A 46 10.49 -15.52 -16.91
CA HIS A 46 11.87 -15.59 -17.39
C HIS A 46 11.95 -15.39 -18.90
N ASN A 47 11.08 -16.04 -19.67
CA ASN A 47 11.03 -15.89 -21.11
C ASN A 47 10.72 -14.45 -21.54
N GLU A 48 9.75 -13.79 -20.86
CA GLU A 48 9.42 -12.39 -21.13
C GLU A 48 10.55 -11.44 -20.72
N TYR A 49 11.29 -11.76 -19.64
CA TYR A 49 12.48 -11.01 -19.24
C TYR A 49 13.60 -11.17 -20.28
N GLU A 50 13.85 -12.36 -20.79
CA GLU A 50 14.84 -12.60 -21.84
C GLU A 50 14.45 -11.96 -23.17
N GLY A 51 13.15 -11.87 -23.45
CA GLY A 51 12.60 -11.22 -24.63
C GLY A 51 12.49 -9.69 -24.54
N ASP A 52 12.95 -9.06 -23.45
CA ASP A 52 12.86 -7.61 -23.20
C ASP A 52 11.40 -7.06 -23.21
N ASN A 53 10.43 -7.90 -22.85
CA ASN A 53 9.00 -7.56 -22.88
C ASN A 53 8.43 -7.25 -21.49
N LEU A 54 9.21 -7.39 -20.44
CA LEU A 54 8.72 -7.27 -19.07
C LEU A 54 8.60 -5.80 -18.64
N VAL A 55 7.44 -5.46 -18.09
CA VAL A 55 7.16 -4.18 -17.42
C VAL A 55 6.82 -4.46 -15.97
N LEU A 56 7.46 -3.75 -15.05
CA LEU A 56 7.19 -3.85 -13.62
C LEU A 56 6.21 -2.76 -13.18
N PHE A 57 5.20 -3.16 -12.41
CA PHE A 57 4.30 -2.26 -11.70
C PHE A 57 4.57 -2.38 -10.20
N LEU A 58 5.06 -1.30 -9.60
CA LEU A 58 5.45 -1.27 -8.20
C LEU A 58 4.43 -0.52 -7.36
N GLY A 59 4.07 -1.10 -6.23
CA GLY A 59 3.21 -0.49 -5.24
C GLY A 59 3.92 -0.33 -3.89
N SER A 60 3.24 0.23 -2.90
CA SER A 60 3.76 0.59 -1.58
C SER A 60 4.43 -0.55 -0.79
N GLY A 61 4.17 -1.80 -1.17
CA GLY A 61 4.81 -2.97 -0.56
C GLY A 61 6.33 -3.01 -0.73
N VAL A 62 6.85 -2.43 -1.82
CA VAL A 62 8.30 -2.35 -2.09
C VAL A 62 8.97 -1.38 -1.11
N SER A 63 8.36 -0.23 -0.88
CA SER A 63 8.91 0.83 -0.01
C SER A 63 8.68 0.58 1.48
N LYS A 64 7.74 -0.30 1.84
CA LYS A 64 7.44 -0.64 3.24
C LYS A 64 8.67 -1.16 3.99
N SER A 65 9.47 -2.00 3.34
CA SER A 65 10.70 -2.55 3.94
C SER A 65 11.79 -1.50 4.16
N CYS A 66 11.67 -0.32 3.54
CA CYS A 66 12.55 0.83 3.72
C CYS A 66 12.10 1.76 4.86
N GLY A 67 10.98 1.49 5.51
CA GLY A 67 10.45 2.30 6.61
C GLY A 67 9.37 3.29 6.19
N ILE A 68 8.91 3.26 4.92
CA ILE A 68 7.77 4.06 4.48
C ILE A 68 6.50 3.57 5.21
N PRO A 69 5.73 4.47 5.84
CA PRO A 69 4.51 4.11 6.55
C PRO A 69 3.44 3.61 5.59
N LYS A 70 2.53 2.77 6.09
CA LYS A 70 1.30 2.47 5.35
C LYS A 70 0.43 3.71 5.24
N LYS A 71 -0.52 3.70 4.29
CA LYS A 71 -1.47 4.79 4.07
C LYS A 71 -2.15 5.24 5.37
N ASP A 72 -2.63 4.30 6.17
CA ASP A 72 -3.37 4.60 7.41
C ASP A 72 -2.45 5.21 8.49
N GLU A 73 -1.20 4.76 8.55
CA GLU A 73 -0.19 5.31 9.45
C GLU A 73 0.17 6.75 9.03
N LEU A 74 0.36 6.99 7.74
CA LEU A 74 0.64 8.30 7.17
C LEU A 74 -0.52 9.28 7.46
N ILE A 75 -1.76 8.86 7.19
CA ILE A 75 -2.96 9.66 7.46
C ILE A 75 -3.05 10.00 8.95
N THR A 76 -2.79 9.03 9.82
CA THR A 76 -2.81 9.24 11.27
C THR A 76 -1.74 10.25 11.70
N ASP A 77 -0.51 10.15 11.21
CA ASP A 77 0.58 11.07 11.52
C ASP A 77 0.25 12.51 11.06
N LEU A 78 -0.29 12.66 9.86
CA LEU A 78 -0.71 13.95 9.34
C LEU A 78 -1.89 14.55 10.12
N PHE A 79 -2.84 13.73 10.55
CA PHE A 79 -3.95 14.15 11.38
C PHE A 79 -3.48 14.63 12.77
N VAL A 80 -2.56 13.89 13.38
CA VAL A 80 -1.94 14.29 14.66
C VAL A 80 -1.20 15.62 14.50
N THR A 81 -0.48 15.81 13.40
CA THR A 81 0.20 17.07 13.08
C THR A 81 -0.81 18.22 12.94
N LEU A 82 -1.89 18.03 12.19
CA LEU A 82 -2.96 19.01 12.04
C LEU A 82 -3.53 19.44 13.39
N VAL A 83 -3.91 18.47 14.24
CA VAL A 83 -4.48 18.73 15.55
C VAL A 83 -3.47 19.47 16.44
N SER A 84 -2.22 19.03 16.45
CA SER A 84 -1.15 19.67 17.23
C SER A 84 -0.93 21.13 16.80
N ASN A 85 -0.88 21.40 15.49
CA ASN A 85 -0.72 22.75 14.97
C ASN A 85 -1.90 23.66 15.35
N LYS A 86 -3.14 23.14 15.29
CA LYS A 86 -4.33 23.89 15.70
C LYS A 86 -4.35 24.18 17.20
N ILE A 87 -3.93 23.24 18.03
CA ILE A 87 -3.81 23.45 19.47
C ILE A 87 -2.77 24.52 19.77
N ASN A 88 -1.57 24.41 19.19
CA ASN A 88 -0.46 25.32 19.42
C ASN A 88 -0.75 26.74 18.91
N SER A 89 -1.41 26.87 17.75
CA SER A 89 -1.77 28.16 17.17
C SER A 89 -2.94 28.88 17.87
N GLY A 90 -3.81 28.11 18.53
CA GLY A 90 -5.04 28.62 19.11
C GLY A 90 -5.00 28.95 20.63
N ASN A 91 -3.86 28.76 21.31
CA ASN A 91 -3.78 28.81 22.78
C ASN A 91 -4.86 27.96 23.49
N VAL A 92 -5.29 26.86 22.85
CA VAL A 92 -6.38 26.04 23.37
C VAL A 92 -5.75 25.03 24.39
N LYS A 93 -6.14 25.23 25.64
CA LYS A 93 -5.86 24.23 26.67
C LYS A 93 -6.85 23.07 26.51
N ILE A 94 -6.35 21.94 26.03
CA ILE A 94 -7.17 20.72 25.93
C ILE A 94 -7.29 20.09 27.32
N SER A 95 -8.54 19.90 27.76
CA SER A 95 -8.81 19.16 28.97
C SER A 95 -8.46 17.67 28.83
N PRO A 96 -8.17 16.93 29.93
CA PRO A 96 -7.97 15.49 29.85
C PRO A 96 -9.12 14.72 29.18
N LYS A 97 -10.38 15.18 29.36
CA LYS A 97 -11.57 14.62 28.71
C LYS A 97 -11.56 14.82 27.20
N ASP A 98 -11.21 16.01 26.74
CA ASP A 98 -11.15 16.33 25.31
C ASP A 98 -10.04 15.55 24.62
N ARG A 99 -8.91 15.32 25.34
CA ARG A 99 -7.82 14.48 24.87
C ARG A 99 -8.26 13.03 24.69
N GLU A 100 -8.98 12.47 25.66
CA GLU A 100 -9.50 11.11 25.60
C GLU A 100 -10.53 10.97 24.46
N TYR A 101 -11.41 11.95 24.29
CA TYR A 101 -12.36 12.02 23.19
C TYR A 101 -11.66 12.03 21.82
N LEU A 102 -10.65 12.88 21.65
CA LEU A 102 -9.86 12.95 20.41
C LEU A 102 -9.16 11.62 20.09
N ILE A 103 -8.56 10.98 21.10
CA ILE A 103 -7.92 9.67 20.91
C ILE A 103 -8.95 8.61 20.46
N ASN A 104 -10.14 8.62 21.07
CA ASN A 104 -11.19 7.68 20.72
C ASN A 104 -11.72 7.93 19.29
N GLU A 105 -11.89 9.20 18.88
CA GLU A 105 -12.30 9.54 17.52
C GLU A 105 -11.23 9.18 16.49
N ILE A 106 -9.95 9.44 16.76
CA ILE A 106 -8.84 9.02 15.90
C ILE A 106 -8.84 7.48 15.72
N ASN A 107 -9.06 6.74 16.80
CA ASN A 107 -9.10 5.29 16.73
C ASN A 107 -10.30 4.74 15.95
N LYS A 108 -11.47 5.37 16.04
CA LYS A 108 -12.64 5.03 15.22
C LYS A 108 -12.42 5.29 13.73
N GLN A 109 -11.69 6.34 13.40
CA GLN A 109 -11.43 6.76 12.03
C GLN A 109 -10.35 5.87 11.33
N LYS A 110 -9.51 5.17 12.09
CA LYS A 110 -8.48 4.27 11.53
C LYS A 110 -9.03 3.18 10.61
N ASP A 111 -10.28 2.78 10.81
CA ASP A 111 -10.92 1.71 10.05
C ASP A 111 -11.68 2.23 8.81
N SER A 112 -11.87 3.54 8.66
CA SER A 112 -12.71 4.11 7.60
C SER A 112 -11.97 4.46 6.31
N GLY A 113 -10.66 4.67 6.36
CA GLY A 113 -9.73 4.79 5.19
C GLY A 113 -10.23 5.63 4.02
N SER A 114 -11.00 6.71 4.27
CA SER A 114 -11.74 7.37 3.22
C SER A 114 -10.98 8.54 2.56
N LEU A 115 -11.26 8.78 1.29
CA LEU A 115 -10.82 9.97 0.54
C LEU A 115 -11.20 11.29 1.23
N LEU A 116 -12.26 11.27 2.05
CA LEU A 116 -12.74 12.43 2.84
C LEU A 116 -11.72 12.84 3.90
N GLU A 117 -11.03 11.89 4.52
CA GLU A 117 -10.01 12.16 5.55
C GLU A 117 -8.81 12.89 4.96
N THR A 118 -8.33 12.44 3.82
CA THR A 118 -7.19 13.08 3.13
C THR A 118 -7.54 14.51 2.73
N SER A 119 -8.74 14.74 2.21
CA SER A 119 -9.22 16.07 1.84
C SER A 119 -9.37 16.98 3.05
N PHE A 120 -9.88 16.45 4.17
CA PHE A 120 -10.00 17.21 5.43
C PHE A 120 -8.62 17.62 5.97
N ILE A 121 -7.67 16.70 6.02
CA ILE A 121 -6.29 16.96 6.47
C ILE A 121 -5.62 18.00 5.57
N ARG A 122 -5.73 17.83 4.26
CA ARG A 122 -5.17 18.76 3.26
C ARG A 122 -5.75 20.18 3.45
N ASN A 123 -7.06 20.31 3.60
CA ASN A 123 -7.71 21.60 3.80
C ASN A 123 -7.35 22.21 5.17
N GLY A 124 -7.20 21.37 6.19
CA GLY A 124 -6.84 21.80 7.54
C GLY A 124 -5.41 22.29 7.68
N LEU A 125 -4.45 21.62 7.03
CA LEU A 125 -3.04 22.01 6.99
C LEU A 125 -2.75 23.12 5.97
N GLY A 126 -3.58 23.26 4.94
CA GLY A 126 -3.39 24.28 3.91
C GLY A 126 -2.01 24.16 3.23
N ASN A 127 -1.26 25.27 3.20
CA ASN A 127 0.06 25.31 2.58
C ASN A 127 1.10 24.44 3.31
N GLU A 128 0.91 24.16 4.60
CA GLU A 128 1.81 23.31 5.37
C GLU A 128 1.74 21.83 4.92
N PHE A 129 0.64 21.43 4.29
CA PHE A 129 0.44 20.06 3.82
C PHE A 129 1.60 19.58 2.95
N ILE A 130 2.08 20.42 2.02
CA ILE A 130 3.18 20.08 1.10
C ILE A 130 4.48 19.78 1.86
N GLN A 131 4.69 20.43 3.01
CA GLN A 131 5.88 20.23 3.82
C GLN A 131 5.74 19.08 4.81
N GLU A 132 4.53 18.85 5.34
CA GLU A 132 4.29 17.86 6.38
C GLU A 132 4.18 16.43 5.80
N VAL A 133 3.70 16.28 4.55
CA VAL A 133 3.62 14.96 3.89
C VAL A 133 5.00 14.30 3.76
N PRO A 134 6.03 14.95 3.19
CA PRO A 134 7.37 14.35 3.14
C PRO A 134 7.94 14.06 4.53
N LYS A 135 7.75 14.94 5.51
CA LYS A 135 8.22 14.70 6.88
C LYS A 135 7.61 13.43 7.51
N ALA A 136 6.29 13.25 7.33
CA ALA A 136 5.59 12.07 7.83
C ALA A 136 5.96 10.82 7.04
N LEU A 137 6.12 10.94 5.71
CA LEU A 137 6.44 9.83 4.82
C LEU A 137 7.84 9.26 5.11
N TYR A 138 8.84 10.13 5.31
CA TYR A 138 10.23 9.73 5.50
C TYR A 138 10.67 9.69 6.97
N LYS A 139 9.75 9.86 7.92
CA LYS A 139 10.02 9.91 9.37
C LYS A 139 10.85 8.72 9.89
N ASN A 140 10.56 7.52 9.39
CA ASN A 140 11.18 6.27 9.82
C ASN A 140 12.14 5.69 8.77
N VAL A 141 12.35 6.40 7.66
CA VAL A 141 13.26 5.93 6.61
C VAL A 141 14.68 6.12 7.08
N ASN A 142 15.37 5.01 7.28
CA ASN A 142 16.79 5.02 7.52
C ASN A 142 17.49 5.21 6.15
N LYS A 143 18.40 6.16 6.02
CA LYS A 143 19.19 6.39 4.79
C LYS A 143 19.99 5.15 4.34
N SER A 144 20.26 4.22 5.28
CA SER A 144 20.72 2.87 4.94
C SER A 144 19.61 1.93 4.42
N GLY A 145 18.35 2.36 4.50
CA GLY A 145 17.16 1.60 4.09
C GLY A 145 16.92 1.51 2.58
N LEU A 146 17.61 2.33 1.77
CA LEU A 146 17.77 2.11 0.32
C LEU A 146 18.37 0.72 0.00
N ALA A 147 18.78 0.01 1.04
CA ALA A 147 19.32 -1.33 1.00
C ALA A 147 18.31 -2.45 1.25
N SER A 148 16.97 -2.19 1.17
CA SER A 148 16.01 -3.28 1.33
C SER A 148 16.19 -4.35 0.25
N GLU A 149 16.09 -5.62 0.62
CA GLU A 149 16.30 -6.72 -0.32
C GLU A 149 15.33 -6.70 -1.51
N PRO A 150 14.03 -6.38 -1.36
CA PRO A 150 13.13 -6.22 -2.50
C PRO A 150 13.60 -5.14 -3.48
N LEU A 151 13.98 -3.96 -2.98
CA LEU A 151 14.40 -2.85 -3.82
C LEU A 151 15.72 -3.17 -4.56
N LYS A 152 16.72 -3.74 -3.86
CA LYS A 152 17.96 -4.23 -4.48
C LYS A 152 17.71 -5.27 -5.55
N SER A 153 16.77 -6.20 -5.32
CA SER A 153 16.45 -7.23 -6.29
C SER A 153 15.81 -6.63 -7.55
N ILE A 154 14.92 -5.65 -7.38
CA ILE A 154 14.31 -4.92 -8.50
C ILE A 154 15.39 -4.16 -9.28
N THR A 155 16.26 -3.40 -8.60
CA THR A 155 17.36 -2.67 -9.24
C THR A 155 18.26 -3.61 -10.04
N LYS A 156 18.61 -4.77 -9.48
CA LYS A 156 19.41 -5.79 -10.20
C LYS A 156 18.72 -6.30 -11.47
N LEU A 157 17.39 -6.51 -11.42
CA LEU A 157 16.62 -6.94 -12.59
C LEU A 157 16.55 -5.86 -13.68
N CYS A 158 16.65 -4.59 -13.30
CA CYS A 158 16.62 -3.48 -14.24
C CYS A 158 18.00 -3.13 -14.83
N LEU A 159 19.07 -3.74 -14.33
CA LEU A 159 20.39 -3.55 -14.94
C LEU A 159 20.42 -4.14 -16.36
N PRO A 160 21.09 -3.47 -17.30
CA PRO A 160 21.24 -3.99 -18.65
C PRO A 160 21.87 -5.38 -18.65
N LYS A 161 21.29 -6.28 -19.42
CA LYS A 161 21.86 -7.61 -19.66
C LYS A 161 23.00 -7.54 -20.66
N ARG A 162 23.77 -8.61 -20.79
CA ARG A 162 24.80 -8.74 -21.85
C ARG A 162 24.20 -8.59 -23.24
N PHE A 163 22.96 -9.08 -23.42
CA PHE A 163 22.20 -8.95 -24.65
C PHE A 163 20.76 -8.55 -24.28
N GLY A 164 20.40 -7.28 -24.52
CA GLY A 164 19.08 -6.72 -24.23
C GLY A 164 18.99 -5.96 -22.90
N ILE A 165 17.82 -5.50 -22.56
CA ILE A 165 17.53 -4.64 -21.40
C ILE A 165 16.83 -5.36 -20.24
N GLY A 166 16.16 -6.51 -20.51
CA GLY A 166 15.40 -7.28 -19.51
C GLY A 166 14.09 -6.61 -19.10
N ILE A 167 14.15 -5.61 -18.22
CA ILE A 167 12.99 -4.81 -17.83
C ILE A 167 12.87 -3.61 -18.74
N ARG A 168 11.75 -3.55 -19.46
CA ARG A 168 11.48 -2.49 -20.44
C ARG A 168 11.06 -1.18 -19.81
N ALA A 169 10.30 -1.25 -18.73
CA ALA A 169 9.84 -0.10 -17.98
C ALA A 169 9.48 -0.49 -16.54
N VAL A 170 9.61 0.48 -15.66
CA VAL A 170 9.12 0.41 -14.28
C VAL A 170 8.07 1.51 -14.11
N VAL A 171 6.90 1.13 -13.61
CA VAL A 171 5.79 2.05 -13.31
C VAL A 171 5.56 1.98 -11.81
N THR A 172 5.67 3.10 -11.13
CA THR A 172 5.37 3.20 -9.70
C THR A 172 4.13 4.04 -9.45
N TYR A 173 3.32 3.62 -8.47
CA TYR A 173 2.19 4.37 -7.92
C TYR A 173 2.49 4.88 -6.52
N ASN A 174 3.73 4.76 -6.08
CA ASN A 174 4.15 5.20 -4.76
C ASN A 174 4.27 6.72 -4.72
N TYR A 175 4.08 7.28 -3.53
CA TYR A 175 4.29 8.70 -3.25
C TYR A 175 5.73 9.01 -2.84
N ASP A 176 6.53 7.96 -2.58
CA ASP A 176 7.94 8.06 -2.26
C ASP A 176 8.80 7.95 -3.53
N ASP A 177 10.02 8.45 -3.46
CA ASP A 177 11.02 8.45 -4.53
C ASP A 177 12.11 7.37 -4.33
N LEU A 178 11.89 6.42 -3.40
CA LEU A 178 12.90 5.40 -3.07
C LEU A 178 13.23 4.50 -4.26
N THR A 179 12.26 4.28 -5.15
CA THR A 179 12.49 3.50 -6.37
C THR A 179 13.42 4.26 -7.29
N GLU A 180 13.17 5.55 -7.52
CA GLU A 180 13.96 6.43 -8.35
C GLU A 180 15.37 6.64 -7.78
N GLU A 181 15.48 6.79 -6.47
CA GLU A 181 16.78 6.93 -5.79
C GLU A 181 17.63 5.64 -5.83
N ALA A 182 17.00 4.47 -6.04
CA ALA A 182 17.68 3.19 -6.09
C ALA A 182 18.31 2.90 -7.47
N PHE A 183 17.91 3.62 -8.53
CA PHE A 183 18.40 3.50 -9.89
C PHE A 183 19.48 4.52 -10.20
#